data_71f7d453c2e014d44e93b3489e5f0fff
#
_entry.id   71f7d453c2e014d44e93b3489e5f0fff
#
_cell.length_a   1.000
_cell.length_b   1.000
_cell.length_c   1.000
_cell.angle_alpha   90.00
_cell.angle_beta   90.00
_cell.angle_gamma   90.00
#
_symmetry.space_group_name_H-M   'P 1'
#
loop_
_entity.id
_entity.type
_entity.pdbx_description
1 polymer ?
#
loop_
_entity_poly.entity_id
_entity_poly.type
_entity_poly.pdbx_seq_one_letter_code
_entity_poly.pdbx_strand_id
1 'polypeptide(L)'
;MFILSLEYIKDLAAVETYLSEHIAYLERYYQAGVFVMSGRKQPRTGGVILMKASDREQVEKLIAEDPFHREGVAKYTITEFIPTKVAEGLENYLETI
;
A
#
# COMPACT_ATOMS: atom_id res chain seq x y z
N MET A 1 4.96 6.33 -9.20
CA MET A 1 4.75 6.15 -7.75
C MET A 1 3.26 6.13 -7.46
N PHE A 2 2.84 5.27 -6.54
CA PHE A 2 1.43 5.09 -6.22
C PHE A 2 1.20 5.21 -4.73
N ILE A 3 0.12 5.89 -4.38
CA ILE A 3 -0.37 5.95 -3.00
C ILE A 3 -1.61 5.07 -2.95
N LEU A 4 -1.58 4.04 -2.08
CA LEU A 4 -2.72 3.19 -1.84
C LEU A 4 -3.35 3.61 -0.52
N SER A 5 -4.60 4.05 -0.57
CA SER A 5 -5.36 4.39 0.61
C SER A 5 -6.33 3.26 0.90
N LEU A 6 -6.20 2.66 2.07
CA LEU A 6 -7.05 1.56 2.53
C LEU A 6 -8.05 2.10 3.53
N GLU A 7 -9.31 1.80 3.34
CA GLU A 7 -10.37 2.14 4.28
C GLU A 7 -11.02 0.85 4.77
N TYR A 8 -11.05 0.64 6.09
CA TYR A 8 -11.70 -0.53 6.64
C TYR A 8 -13.20 -0.46 6.38
N ILE A 9 -13.76 -1.55 5.85
CA ILE A 9 -15.18 -1.68 5.57
C ILE A 9 -15.83 -2.77 6.43
N LYS A 10 -15.07 -3.32 7.38
CA LYS A 10 -15.54 -4.25 8.40
C LYS A 10 -15.03 -3.80 9.77
N ASP A 11 -15.53 -4.41 10.83
CA ASP A 11 -15.12 -4.05 12.18
C ASP A 11 -13.67 -4.45 12.48
N LEU A 12 -13.13 -3.94 13.58
CA LEU A 12 -11.73 -4.19 13.94
C LEU A 12 -11.46 -5.66 14.26
N ALA A 13 -12.46 -6.42 14.69
CA ALA A 13 -12.28 -7.86 14.92
C ALA A 13 -11.95 -8.58 13.62
N ALA A 14 -12.60 -8.22 12.51
CA ALA A 14 -12.30 -8.78 11.19
C ALA A 14 -10.90 -8.34 10.72
N VAL A 15 -10.52 -7.09 10.96
CA VAL A 15 -9.17 -6.59 10.65
C VAL A 15 -8.11 -7.40 11.39
N GLU A 16 -8.29 -7.61 12.70
CA GLU A 16 -7.35 -8.37 13.53
C GLU A 16 -7.20 -9.82 13.07
N THR A 17 -8.27 -10.41 12.55
CA THR A 17 -8.25 -11.80 12.04
C THR A 17 -7.22 -11.97 10.92
N TYR A 18 -7.06 -10.98 10.05
CA TYR A 18 -6.17 -11.06 8.89
C TYR A 18 -4.90 -10.23 9.03
N LEU A 19 -4.66 -9.61 10.19
CA LEU A 19 -3.56 -8.68 10.38
C LEU A 19 -2.19 -9.33 10.18
N SER A 20 -1.96 -10.53 10.76
CA SER A 20 -0.68 -11.22 10.63
C SER A 20 -0.35 -11.53 9.18
N GLU A 21 -1.34 -11.99 8.42
CA GLU A 21 -1.18 -12.32 7.01
C GLU A 21 -0.92 -11.05 6.18
N HIS A 22 -1.61 -9.96 6.53
CA HIS A 22 -1.39 -8.65 5.90
C HIS A 22 0.04 -8.14 6.15
N ILE A 23 0.55 -8.27 7.38
CA ILE A 23 1.92 -7.88 7.71
C ILE A 23 2.93 -8.70 6.92
N ALA A 24 2.72 -10.00 6.79
CA ALA A 24 3.60 -10.87 5.99
C ALA A 24 3.59 -10.44 4.50
N TYR A 25 2.45 -10.07 3.98
CA TYR A 25 2.31 -9.52 2.64
C TYR A 25 3.11 -8.22 2.48
N LEU A 26 3.01 -7.28 3.43
CA LEU A 26 3.78 -6.05 3.41
C LEU A 26 5.29 -6.33 3.40
N GLU A 27 5.76 -7.19 4.30
CA GLU A 27 7.18 -7.52 4.41
C GLU A 27 7.75 -8.10 3.12
N ARG A 28 6.99 -8.96 2.46
CA ARG A 28 7.39 -9.54 1.17
C ARG A 28 7.69 -8.46 0.14
N TYR A 29 6.85 -7.46 0.04
CA TYR A 29 6.99 -6.41 -0.96
C TYR A 29 7.93 -5.27 -0.53
N TYR A 30 8.20 -5.12 0.76
CA TYR A 30 9.31 -4.31 1.22
C TYR A 30 10.64 -4.92 0.79
N GLN A 31 10.80 -6.24 0.96
CA GLN A 31 12.02 -6.94 0.56
C GLN A 31 12.21 -6.91 -0.96
N ALA A 32 11.14 -6.94 -1.71
CA ALA A 32 11.18 -6.85 -3.18
C ALA A 32 11.46 -5.43 -3.69
N GLY A 33 11.53 -4.43 -2.81
CA GLY A 33 11.78 -3.04 -3.19
C GLY A 33 10.58 -2.35 -3.81
N VAL A 34 9.38 -2.92 -3.64
CA VAL A 34 8.15 -2.39 -4.23
C VAL A 34 7.47 -1.40 -3.28
N PHE A 35 7.36 -1.74 -2.00
CA PHE A 35 6.79 -0.84 -0.99
C PHE A 35 7.88 0.04 -0.40
N VAL A 36 7.60 1.33 -0.29
CA VAL A 36 8.53 2.35 0.19
C VAL A 36 8.25 2.70 1.64
N MET A 37 6.98 2.86 1.97
CA MET A 37 6.53 3.32 3.27
C MET A 37 5.08 2.92 3.44
N SER A 38 4.68 2.60 4.66
CA SER A 38 3.29 2.32 4.96
C SER A 38 3.02 2.61 6.43
N GLY A 39 1.74 2.77 6.77
CA GLY A 39 1.33 2.98 8.13
C GLY A 39 -0.18 2.99 8.23
N ARG A 40 -0.69 3.03 9.44
CA ARG A 40 -2.12 3.11 9.68
C ARG A 40 -2.57 4.56 9.78
N LYS A 41 -3.80 4.82 9.37
CA LYS A 41 -4.40 6.14 9.50
C LYS A 41 -4.64 6.50 10.98
N GLN A 42 -4.61 7.77 11.27
CA GLN A 42 -4.91 8.31 12.58
C GLN A 42 -6.16 9.21 12.46
N PRO A 43 -7.31 8.84 13.03
CA PRO A 43 -7.60 7.61 13.80
C PRO A 43 -7.56 6.34 12.95
N ARG A 44 -7.56 5.18 13.61
CA ARG A 44 -7.36 3.88 12.97
C ARG A 44 -8.59 3.46 12.13
N THR A 45 -8.74 4.05 10.96
CA THR A 45 -9.82 3.75 10.02
C THR A 45 -9.34 3.02 8.78
N GLY A 46 -8.05 2.75 8.69
CA GLY A 46 -7.43 2.13 7.54
C GLY A 46 -5.92 2.32 7.57
N GLY A 47 -5.32 2.31 6.39
CA GLY A 47 -3.89 2.48 6.23
C GLY A 47 -3.53 3.21 4.95
N VAL A 48 -2.24 3.46 4.79
CA VAL A 48 -1.68 4.04 3.56
C VAL A 48 -0.43 3.26 3.21
N ILE A 49 -0.26 2.95 1.93
CA ILE A 49 0.95 2.32 1.39
C ILE A 49 1.46 3.18 0.25
N LEU A 50 2.75 3.53 0.31
CA LEU A 50 3.44 4.18 -0.79
C LEU A 50 4.22 3.12 -1.54
N MET A 51 3.97 2.95 -2.84
CA MET A 51 4.62 1.90 -3.62
C MET A 51 5.16 2.39 -4.94
N LYS A 52 6.21 1.72 -5.38
CA LYS A 52 6.83 1.93 -6.68
C LYS A 52 6.41 0.79 -7.60
N ALA A 53 5.77 1.12 -8.72
CA ALA A 53 5.34 0.14 -9.69
C ALA A 53 5.45 0.73 -11.09
N SER A 54 5.53 -0.13 -12.10
CA SER A 54 5.70 0.30 -13.49
C SER A 54 4.39 0.87 -14.05
N ASP A 55 3.25 0.31 -13.67
CA ASP A 55 1.95 0.73 -14.15
C ASP A 55 0.84 0.32 -13.17
N ARG A 56 -0.36 0.81 -13.43
CA ARG A 56 -1.54 0.53 -12.59
C ARG A 56 -1.93 -0.94 -12.59
N GLU A 57 -1.71 -1.64 -13.69
CA GLU A 57 -2.03 -3.06 -13.77
C GLU A 57 -1.21 -3.88 -12.76
N GLN A 58 0.07 -3.57 -12.61
CA GLN A 58 0.91 -4.19 -11.60
C GLN A 58 0.38 -3.89 -10.19
N VAL A 59 -0.02 -2.65 -9.94
CA VAL A 59 -0.60 -2.25 -8.65
C VAL A 59 -1.83 -3.09 -8.33
N GLU A 60 -2.74 -3.24 -9.28
CA GLU A 60 -3.98 -4.01 -9.08
C GLU A 60 -3.69 -5.49 -8.81
N LYS A 61 -2.69 -6.07 -9.48
CA LYS A 61 -2.27 -7.45 -9.20
C LYS A 61 -1.75 -7.62 -7.79
N LEU A 62 -0.95 -6.66 -7.31
CA LEU A 62 -0.41 -6.70 -5.95
C LEU A 62 -1.50 -6.50 -4.90
N ILE A 63 -2.44 -5.60 -5.14
CA ILE A 63 -3.58 -5.41 -4.24
C ILE A 63 -4.38 -6.71 -4.08
N ALA A 64 -4.55 -7.46 -5.17
CA ALA A 64 -5.29 -8.71 -5.15
C ALA A 64 -4.68 -9.78 -4.23
N GLU A 65 -3.38 -9.66 -3.93
CA GLU A 65 -2.67 -10.58 -3.03
C GLU A 65 -2.82 -10.21 -1.55
N ASP A 66 -3.28 -8.98 -1.24
CA ASP A 66 -3.46 -8.56 0.13
C ASP A 66 -4.70 -9.24 0.73
N PRO A 67 -4.57 -9.93 1.87
CA PRO A 67 -5.72 -10.55 2.51
C PRO A 67 -6.81 -9.54 2.89
N PHE A 68 -6.45 -8.28 3.16
CA PHE A 68 -7.45 -7.25 3.44
C PHE A 68 -8.34 -6.98 2.22
N HIS A 69 -7.81 -7.08 1.02
CA HIS A 69 -8.59 -6.97 -0.21
C HIS A 69 -9.33 -8.27 -0.50
N ARG A 70 -8.61 -9.38 -0.47
CA ARG A 70 -9.15 -10.71 -0.79
C ARG A 70 -10.37 -11.05 0.08
N GLU A 71 -10.32 -10.72 1.36
CA GLU A 71 -11.38 -11.05 2.33
C GLU A 71 -12.39 -9.91 2.53
N GLY A 72 -12.29 -8.86 1.74
CA GLY A 72 -13.24 -7.75 1.82
C GLY A 72 -13.18 -6.94 3.10
N VAL A 73 -12.03 -6.86 3.75
CA VAL A 73 -11.83 -6.15 5.01
C VAL A 73 -11.60 -4.66 4.78
N ALA A 74 -10.94 -4.31 3.69
CA ALA A 74 -10.62 -2.94 3.35
C ALA A 74 -10.91 -2.65 1.88
N LYS A 75 -11.26 -1.40 1.62
CA LYS A 75 -11.43 -0.85 0.28
C LYS A 75 -10.18 -0.06 -0.07
N TYR A 76 -9.65 -0.25 -1.28
CA TYR A 76 -8.47 0.43 -1.78
C TYR A 76 -8.84 1.57 -2.70
N THR A 77 -8.17 2.70 -2.55
CA THR A 77 -8.18 3.81 -3.50
C THR A 77 -6.75 4.02 -3.98
N ILE A 78 -6.56 4.06 -5.30
CA ILE A 78 -5.24 4.18 -5.92
C ILE A 78 -5.07 5.60 -6.45
N THR A 79 -3.98 6.26 -6.04
CA THR A 79 -3.58 7.55 -6.60
C THR A 79 -2.20 7.38 -7.21
N GLU A 80 -2.07 7.66 -8.49
CA GLU A 80 -0.77 7.70 -9.17
C GLU A 80 -0.24 9.12 -9.18
N PHE A 81 1.06 9.30 -8.90
CA PHE A 81 1.73 10.58 -9.08
C PHE A 81 3.16 10.35 -9.55
N ILE A 82 3.72 11.35 -10.18
CA ILE A 82 5.10 11.31 -10.67
C ILE A 82 5.94 12.17 -9.71
N PRO A 83 6.80 11.56 -8.87
CA PRO A 83 7.63 12.35 -7.95
C PRO A 83 8.72 13.10 -8.73
N THR A 84 8.55 14.41 -8.84
CA THR A 84 9.49 15.29 -9.54
C THR A 84 10.45 16.01 -8.60
N LYS A 85 10.19 15.95 -7.29
CA LYS A 85 11.04 16.46 -6.24
C LYS A 85 11.01 15.52 -5.06
N VAL A 86 12.15 15.30 -4.44
CA VAL A 86 12.28 14.48 -3.23
C VAL A 86 13.24 15.17 -2.27
N ALA A 87 13.15 14.79 -1.01
CA ALA A 87 14.13 15.20 -0.01
C ALA A 87 15.46 14.50 -0.26
N GLU A 88 16.54 15.07 0.28
CA GLU A 88 17.85 14.44 0.24
C GLU A 88 17.79 13.02 0.80
N GLY A 89 18.37 12.09 0.09
CA GLY A 89 18.36 10.67 0.43
C GLY A 89 17.27 9.86 -0.28
N LEU A 90 16.31 10.52 -0.93
CA LEU A 90 15.19 9.85 -1.62
C LEU A 90 15.28 9.96 -3.14
N GLU A 91 16.47 10.27 -3.67
CA GLU A 91 16.68 10.54 -5.11
C GLU A 91 16.33 9.34 -5.97
N ASN A 92 16.41 8.11 -5.43
CA ASN A 92 16.06 6.88 -6.13
C ASN A 92 14.58 6.83 -6.54
N TYR A 93 13.74 7.65 -5.93
CA TYR A 93 12.31 7.66 -6.20
C TYR A 93 11.89 8.74 -7.19
N LEU A 94 12.83 9.59 -7.63
CA LEU A 94 12.54 10.56 -8.70
C LEU A 94 12.16 9.85 -9.98
N GLU A 95 11.15 10.39 -10.68
CA GLU A 95 10.69 9.88 -11.96
C GLU A 95 10.77 10.99 -13.00
N THR A 96 11.12 10.61 -14.24
CA THR A 96 11.13 11.53 -15.36
C THR A 96 9.74 11.58 -15.97
N ILE A 97 9.27 12.81 -16.23
CA ILE A 97 7.99 13.02 -16.89
C ILE A 97 8.16 12.84 -18.40
#